data_8ac941927f9163f8291c1bde79e948c9
#
_entry.id   8ac941927f9163f8291c1bde79e948c9
#
_cell.length_a   1.000
_cell.length_b   1.000
_cell.length_c   1.000
_cell.angle_alpha   90.00
_cell.angle_beta   90.00
_cell.angle_gamma   90.00
#
_symmetry.space_group_name_H-M   'P 1'
#
loop_
_entity.id
_entity.type
_entity.pdbx_description
1 polymer ?
#
loop_
_entity_poly.entity_id
_entity_poly.type
_entity_poly.pdbx_seq_one_letter_code
_entity_poly.pdbx_strand_id
1 'polypeptide(L)'
;MKLSLIITLIMISIVLPQPSADNVDGFINEQIIEVQEDNITVKESADEIKQNENLIEHIDDMDTSVKTWMDYRAITDTSSPQWRLQQDAYTDENGLRKVGDYYCVAFGTGISNGIGSKFKVTFDNGNEILVIVADHKADRHTDKTNTYMNINDKANVMEFIVDSNKLNNTAKVMGNVNYISGFEGQIIYIEEVNE
;
A
#
# COMPACT_ATOMS: atom_id res chain seq x y z
N MET A 1 16.19 19.16 -4.77
CA MET A 1 16.00 20.02 -3.59
C MET A 1 15.94 19.10 -2.39
N LYS A 2 16.94 19.15 -1.50
CA LYS A 2 16.99 18.27 -0.32
C LYS A 2 15.99 18.78 0.72
N LEU A 3 14.98 17.97 1.04
CA LEU A 3 14.05 18.24 2.13
C LEU A 3 14.75 17.94 3.45
N SER A 4 15.02 18.98 4.25
CA SER A 4 15.63 18.86 5.57
C SER A 4 14.53 18.52 6.57
N LEU A 5 14.55 17.30 7.11
CA LEU A 5 13.67 16.89 8.18
C LEU A 5 14.13 17.57 9.48
N ILE A 6 13.38 18.56 9.97
CA ILE A 6 13.62 19.18 11.26
C ILE A 6 12.90 18.34 12.33
N ILE A 7 13.67 17.54 13.05
CA ILE A 7 13.19 16.86 14.24
C ILE A 7 13.17 17.86 15.39
N THR A 8 11.99 18.32 15.80
CA THR A 8 11.81 19.17 16.98
C THR A 8 11.88 18.29 18.23
N LEU A 9 13.01 18.35 18.93
CA LEU A 9 13.21 17.69 20.22
C LEU A 9 12.43 18.46 21.29
N ILE A 10 11.33 17.91 21.78
CA ILE A 10 10.57 18.47 22.91
C ILE A 10 11.28 18.04 24.20
N MET A 11 11.99 18.99 24.82
CA MET A 11 12.58 18.81 26.16
C MET A 11 11.48 18.99 27.20
N ILE A 12 11.03 17.89 27.79
CA ILE A 12 10.15 17.94 28.97
C ILE A 12 11.03 18.12 30.20
N SER A 13 11.04 19.33 30.76
CA SER A 13 11.67 19.61 32.04
C SER A 13 10.79 19.09 33.17
N ILE A 14 11.18 17.96 33.80
CA ILE A 14 10.57 17.47 35.00
C ILE A 14 11.22 18.24 36.15
N VAL A 15 10.47 19.14 36.81
CA VAL A 15 10.87 19.79 38.05
C VAL A 15 10.58 18.81 39.19
N LEU A 16 11.63 18.22 39.73
CA LEU A 16 11.56 17.42 40.96
C LEU A 16 11.51 18.36 42.18
N PRO A 17 10.66 18.12 43.19
CA PRO A 17 10.65 18.90 44.41
C PRO A 17 11.91 18.64 45.21
N GLN A 18 12.54 19.69 45.75
CA GLN A 18 13.70 19.63 46.63
C GLN A 18 13.28 19.08 47.99
N PRO A 19 14.00 18.13 48.57
CA PRO A 19 13.77 17.72 49.96
C PRO A 19 14.37 18.76 50.94
N SER A 20 13.58 19.11 51.94
CA SER A 20 14.01 19.91 53.07
C SER A 20 14.98 19.09 53.93
N ALA A 21 16.07 19.74 54.30
CA ALA A 21 17.06 19.17 55.25
C ALA A 21 16.43 19.04 56.62
N ASP A 22 16.41 17.82 57.18
CA ASP A 22 16.64 17.55 58.59
C ASP A 22 16.81 16.04 58.82
N ASN A 23 18.03 15.74 59.29
CA ASN A 23 18.47 14.67 60.20
C ASN A 23 18.41 13.18 59.88
N VAL A 24 19.57 12.63 59.95
CA VAL A 24 20.16 11.52 60.76
C VAL A 24 20.39 10.19 60.07
N ASP A 25 21.69 9.89 60.01
CA ASP A 25 22.37 8.58 60.10
C ASP A 25 21.58 7.30 59.84
N GLY A 26 22.02 6.58 58.86
CA GLY A 26 21.87 5.14 58.89
C GLY A 26 21.73 4.47 57.53
N PHE A 27 22.79 3.79 57.12
CA PHE A 27 22.83 2.73 56.14
C PHE A 27 22.72 3.12 54.63
N ILE A 28 23.90 3.41 54.14
CA ILE A 28 24.20 3.33 52.70
C ILE A 28 24.09 1.86 52.31
N ASN A 29 23.05 1.53 51.52
CA ASN A 29 23.07 0.39 50.64
C ASN A 29 22.93 0.96 49.24
N GLU A 30 24.05 1.25 48.59
CA GLU A 30 24.12 1.53 47.18
C GLU A 30 23.68 0.27 46.43
N GLN A 31 22.41 0.21 46.07
CA GLN A 31 22.01 -0.58 44.90
C GLN A 31 22.31 0.27 43.70
N ILE A 32 23.43 -0.02 43.06
CA ILE A 32 23.70 0.36 41.68
C ILE A 32 22.61 -0.33 40.86
N ILE A 33 21.56 0.40 40.50
CA ILE A 33 20.66 -0.02 39.43
C ILE A 33 21.46 0.19 38.16
N GLU A 34 22.11 -0.88 37.71
CA GLU A 34 22.59 -0.98 36.33
C GLU A 34 21.36 -0.83 35.45
N VAL A 35 21.19 0.34 34.85
CA VAL A 35 20.28 0.54 33.74
C VAL A 35 20.91 -0.21 32.59
N GLN A 36 20.57 -1.49 32.46
CA GLN A 36 20.73 -2.18 31.19
C GLN A 36 19.78 -1.47 30.21
N GLU A 37 20.33 -0.62 29.37
CA GLU A 37 19.66 -0.16 28.16
C GLU A 37 19.27 -1.40 27.38
N ASP A 38 18.00 -1.73 27.42
CA ASP A 38 17.42 -2.77 26.58
C ASP A 38 17.54 -2.37 25.11
N ASN A 39 18.63 -2.82 24.50
CA ASN A 39 18.88 -2.79 23.06
C ASN A 39 17.94 -3.74 22.28
N ILE A 40 16.81 -4.16 22.86
CA ILE A 40 15.91 -5.16 22.28
C ILE A 40 14.85 -4.47 21.41
N THR A 41 14.43 -3.23 21.74
CA THR A 41 13.31 -2.57 21.05
C THR A 41 13.67 -1.99 19.68
N VAL A 42 14.95 -1.71 19.41
CA VAL A 42 15.38 -1.11 18.14
C VAL A 42 15.61 -2.15 17.03
N LYS A 43 15.88 -3.40 17.40
CA LYS A 43 16.06 -4.47 16.40
C LYS A 43 14.73 -5.02 15.85
N GLU A 44 13.71 -5.12 16.73
CA GLU A 44 12.39 -5.59 16.28
C GLU A 44 11.72 -4.59 15.34
N SER A 45 11.84 -3.28 15.62
CA SER A 45 11.32 -2.23 14.73
C SER A 45 12.07 -2.11 13.38
N ALA A 46 13.36 -2.49 13.36
CA ALA A 46 14.15 -2.46 12.12
C ALA A 46 13.88 -3.69 11.21
N ASP A 47 13.50 -4.82 11.79
CA ASP A 47 13.12 -6.02 11.04
C ASP A 47 11.65 -5.97 10.57
N GLU A 48 10.74 -5.31 11.33
CA GLU A 48 9.39 -4.99 10.83
C GLU A 48 9.40 -3.93 9.71
N ILE A 49 10.29 -2.94 9.80
CA ILE A 49 10.45 -1.94 8.72
C ILE A 49 11.02 -2.57 7.44
N LYS A 50 11.80 -3.64 7.53
CA LYS A 50 12.33 -4.36 6.37
C LYS A 50 11.31 -5.29 5.68
N GLN A 51 10.23 -5.68 6.36
CA GLN A 51 9.15 -6.46 5.74
C GLN A 51 8.12 -5.59 5.00
N ASN A 52 8.16 -4.26 5.18
CA ASN A 52 7.35 -3.27 4.48
C ASN A 52 8.14 -2.56 3.38
N GLU A 53 9.06 -3.26 2.69
CA GLU A 53 9.70 -2.68 1.51
C GLU A 53 8.63 -2.44 0.45
N ASN A 54 8.53 -1.20 0.03
CA ASN A 54 7.61 -0.68 -0.95
C ASN A 54 7.71 -1.50 -2.25
N LEU A 55 6.67 -2.27 -2.60
CA LEU A 55 6.65 -3.13 -3.80
C LEU A 55 6.86 -2.36 -5.12
N ILE A 56 6.89 -1.03 -5.07
CA ILE A 56 7.10 -0.17 -6.23
C ILE A 56 8.38 0.67 -6.14
N GLU A 57 9.33 0.31 -5.27
CA GLU A 57 10.59 1.04 -5.02
C GLU A 57 11.40 1.39 -6.29
N HIS A 58 11.28 0.60 -7.34
CA HIS A 58 11.98 0.83 -8.61
C HIS A 58 11.20 1.68 -9.64
N ILE A 59 10.03 2.24 -9.26
CA ILE A 59 9.21 3.10 -10.13
C ILE A 59 9.30 4.58 -9.71
N ASP A 60 10.14 4.91 -8.73
CA ASP A 60 10.19 6.19 -8.01
C ASP A 60 10.20 7.47 -8.86
N ASP A 61 10.63 7.40 -10.12
CA ASP A 61 10.71 8.54 -11.03
C ASP A 61 9.57 8.60 -12.06
N MET A 62 8.63 7.64 -12.04
CA MET A 62 7.56 7.55 -13.06
C MET A 62 6.20 8.00 -12.49
N ASP A 63 5.43 8.67 -13.33
CA ASP A 63 4.02 8.99 -13.06
C ASP A 63 3.17 7.71 -13.07
N THR A 64 2.68 7.31 -11.89
CA THR A 64 1.82 6.14 -11.64
C THR A 64 0.33 6.46 -11.62
N SER A 65 -0.08 7.65 -12.07
CA SER A 65 -1.48 8.09 -12.05
C SER A 65 -2.37 7.35 -13.05
N VAL A 66 -1.80 6.70 -14.07
CA VAL A 66 -2.58 5.92 -15.03
C VAL A 66 -2.99 4.58 -14.42
N LYS A 67 -4.31 4.35 -14.38
CA LYS A 67 -4.94 3.11 -13.94
C LYS A 67 -5.92 2.68 -15.00
N THR A 68 -5.51 1.79 -15.91
CA THR A 68 -6.37 1.29 -16.98
C THR A 68 -7.46 0.38 -16.44
N TRP A 69 -8.31 -0.10 -17.33
CA TRP A 69 -9.37 -1.04 -17.01
C TRP A 69 -9.56 -2.09 -18.11
N MET A 70 -10.01 -3.27 -17.71
CA MET A 70 -10.49 -4.32 -18.61
C MET A 70 -11.87 -4.78 -18.21
N ASP A 71 -12.66 -5.19 -19.20
CA ASP A 71 -13.99 -5.75 -18.95
C ASP A 71 -13.87 -7.17 -18.39
N TYR A 72 -14.60 -7.47 -17.30
CA TYR A 72 -14.58 -8.80 -16.66
C TYR A 72 -14.98 -9.94 -17.62
N ARG A 73 -15.76 -9.66 -18.64
CA ARG A 73 -16.17 -10.64 -19.65
C ARG A 73 -15.04 -11.09 -20.59
N ALA A 74 -13.89 -10.41 -20.55
CA ALA A 74 -12.67 -10.87 -21.23
C ALA A 74 -12.06 -12.10 -20.52
N ILE A 75 -12.42 -12.37 -19.26
CA ILE A 75 -12.02 -13.57 -18.52
C ILE A 75 -12.94 -14.72 -18.95
N THR A 76 -12.55 -15.48 -19.98
CA THR A 76 -13.41 -16.47 -20.64
C THR A 76 -13.12 -17.93 -20.26
N ASP A 77 -11.94 -18.21 -19.67
CA ASP A 77 -11.62 -19.57 -19.21
C ASP A 77 -12.37 -19.89 -17.93
N THR A 78 -13.46 -20.62 -18.06
CA THR A 78 -14.35 -21.01 -16.95
C THR A 78 -13.69 -21.97 -15.94
N SER A 79 -12.55 -22.56 -16.26
CA SER A 79 -11.76 -23.40 -15.35
C SER A 79 -10.76 -22.61 -14.52
N SER A 80 -10.47 -21.35 -14.88
CA SER A 80 -9.47 -20.51 -14.24
C SER A 80 -9.89 -20.02 -12.85
N PRO A 81 -8.92 -19.73 -11.96
CA PRO A 81 -9.21 -19.08 -10.68
C PRO A 81 -9.76 -17.65 -10.87
N GLN A 82 -9.34 -16.95 -11.90
CA GLN A 82 -9.83 -15.61 -12.26
C GLN A 82 -11.34 -15.64 -12.52
N TRP A 83 -11.80 -16.60 -13.36
CA TRP A 83 -13.22 -16.74 -13.67
C TRP A 83 -14.03 -17.07 -12.40
N ARG A 84 -13.54 -17.99 -11.55
CA ARG A 84 -14.21 -18.32 -10.29
C ARG A 84 -14.35 -17.11 -9.39
N LEU A 85 -13.28 -16.31 -9.23
CA LEU A 85 -13.33 -15.09 -8.43
C LEU A 85 -14.34 -14.08 -8.98
N GLN A 86 -14.50 -13.98 -10.29
CA GLN A 86 -15.50 -13.09 -10.89
C GLN A 86 -16.95 -13.55 -10.65
N GLN A 87 -17.19 -14.84 -10.31
CA GLN A 87 -18.54 -15.31 -9.94
C GLN A 87 -18.96 -14.76 -8.55
N ASP A 88 -18.00 -14.57 -7.65
CA ASP A 88 -18.23 -14.01 -6.32
C ASP A 88 -18.25 -12.47 -6.34
N ALA A 89 -17.81 -11.87 -7.42
CA ALA A 89 -17.71 -10.42 -7.53
C ALA A 89 -19.05 -9.79 -7.93
N TYR A 90 -19.32 -8.60 -7.38
CA TYR A 90 -20.41 -7.72 -7.80
C TYR A 90 -19.86 -6.46 -8.49
N THR A 91 -20.72 -5.69 -9.15
CA THR A 91 -20.37 -4.42 -9.78
C THR A 91 -20.92 -3.28 -8.93
N ASP A 92 -20.06 -2.34 -8.55
CA ASP A 92 -20.45 -1.15 -7.79
C ASP A 92 -21.11 -0.07 -8.67
N GLU A 93 -21.45 1.07 -8.07
CA GLU A 93 -22.11 2.19 -8.73
C GLU A 93 -21.26 2.86 -9.82
N ASN A 94 -19.93 2.76 -9.73
CA ASN A 94 -18.98 3.28 -10.71
C ASN A 94 -18.65 2.29 -11.84
N GLY A 95 -19.19 1.07 -11.76
CA GLY A 95 -18.92 0.01 -12.73
C GLY A 95 -17.66 -0.83 -12.41
N LEU A 96 -17.07 -0.64 -11.25
CA LEU A 96 -15.91 -1.41 -10.80
C LEU A 96 -16.35 -2.75 -10.20
N ARG A 97 -15.61 -3.83 -10.47
CA ARG A 97 -15.88 -5.15 -9.88
C ARG A 97 -15.26 -5.24 -8.48
N LYS A 98 -16.00 -5.84 -7.52
CA LYS A 98 -15.58 -6.01 -6.13
C LYS A 98 -15.92 -7.39 -5.62
N VAL A 99 -15.04 -7.91 -4.71
CA VAL A 99 -15.33 -9.05 -3.84
C VAL A 99 -15.29 -8.54 -2.39
N GLY A 100 -16.43 -8.51 -1.71
CA GLY A 100 -16.54 -7.81 -0.43
C GLY A 100 -16.12 -6.35 -0.57
N ASP A 101 -15.18 -5.90 0.26
CA ASP A 101 -14.69 -4.51 0.22
C ASP A 101 -13.54 -4.30 -0.76
N TYR A 102 -13.02 -5.36 -1.40
CA TYR A 102 -11.83 -5.33 -2.25
C TYR A 102 -12.20 -5.09 -3.72
N TYR A 103 -11.58 -4.10 -4.36
CA TYR A 103 -11.69 -3.88 -5.81
C TYR A 103 -10.90 -4.96 -6.57
N CYS A 104 -11.51 -5.54 -7.60
CA CYS A 104 -10.84 -6.51 -8.47
C CYS A 104 -9.86 -5.79 -9.40
N VAL A 105 -8.58 -6.20 -9.36
CA VAL A 105 -7.54 -5.59 -10.19
C VAL A 105 -6.66 -6.66 -10.86
N ALA A 106 -5.93 -6.26 -11.90
CA ALA A 106 -4.82 -6.99 -12.46
C ALA A 106 -3.51 -6.28 -12.12
N PHE A 107 -2.58 -7.02 -11.53
CA PHE A 107 -1.19 -6.61 -11.34
C PHE A 107 -0.26 -7.35 -12.30
N GLY A 108 0.95 -6.83 -12.48
CA GLY A 108 2.05 -7.59 -13.05
C GLY A 108 2.52 -8.69 -12.10
N THR A 109 3.12 -9.75 -12.64
CA THR A 109 3.60 -10.90 -11.85
C THR A 109 4.76 -10.55 -10.91
N GLY A 110 5.41 -9.39 -11.12
CA GLY A 110 6.42 -8.83 -10.23
C GLY A 110 5.85 -8.29 -8.91
N ILE A 111 4.54 -7.93 -8.87
CA ILE A 111 3.87 -7.51 -7.65
C ILE A 111 3.21 -8.71 -6.97
N SER A 112 2.45 -9.49 -7.71
CA SER A 112 1.78 -10.68 -7.19
C SER A 112 1.50 -11.69 -8.31
N ASN A 113 1.71 -12.97 -8.04
CA ASN A 113 1.34 -14.07 -8.91
C ASN A 113 0.17 -14.90 -8.37
N GLY A 114 -0.46 -14.46 -7.27
CA GLY A 114 -1.57 -15.15 -6.60
C GLY A 114 -2.93 -14.53 -6.91
N ILE A 115 -3.81 -15.24 -7.67
CA ILE A 115 -5.21 -14.82 -7.78
C ILE A 115 -5.86 -14.96 -6.41
N GLY A 116 -6.49 -13.88 -5.93
CA GLY A 116 -7.09 -13.79 -4.61
C GLY A 116 -6.21 -13.14 -3.55
N SER A 117 -4.91 -12.88 -3.82
CA SER A 117 -4.07 -12.09 -2.92
C SER A 117 -4.65 -10.69 -2.74
N LYS A 118 -4.54 -10.15 -1.53
CA LYS A 118 -5.15 -8.89 -1.13
C LYS A 118 -4.08 -7.86 -0.83
N PHE A 119 -4.34 -6.63 -1.21
CA PHE A 119 -3.42 -5.50 -1.01
C PHE A 119 -4.18 -4.26 -0.58
N LYS A 120 -3.47 -3.40 0.14
CA LYS A 120 -3.82 -2.01 0.36
C LYS A 120 -2.97 -1.15 -0.58
N VAL A 121 -3.61 -0.26 -1.30
CA VAL A 121 -2.97 0.68 -2.22
C VAL A 121 -3.18 2.09 -1.72
N THR A 122 -2.10 2.84 -1.55
CA THR A 122 -2.11 4.23 -1.09
C THR A 122 -1.74 5.16 -2.24
N PHE A 123 -2.50 6.26 -2.38
CA PHE A 123 -2.27 7.31 -3.36
C PHE A 123 -1.55 8.51 -2.75
N ASP A 124 -0.91 9.33 -3.59
CA ASP A 124 -0.15 10.53 -3.18
C ASP A 124 -1.02 11.62 -2.52
N ASN A 125 -2.33 11.57 -2.71
CA ASN A 125 -3.30 12.44 -2.05
C ASN A 125 -3.76 11.92 -0.66
N GLY A 126 -3.22 10.79 -0.20
CA GLY A 126 -3.53 10.14 1.07
C GLY A 126 -4.75 9.22 1.06
N ASN A 127 -5.45 9.08 -0.06
CA ASN A 127 -6.52 8.07 -0.20
C ASN A 127 -5.93 6.67 -0.20
N GLU A 128 -6.68 5.73 0.36
CA GLU A 128 -6.35 4.30 0.37
C GLU A 128 -7.52 3.48 -0.17
N ILE A 129 -7.20 2.42 -0.90
CA ILE A 129 -8.17 1.43 -1.35
C ILE A 129 -7.70 0.01 -1.05
N LEU A 130 -8.64 -0.90 -0.84
CA LEU A 130 -8.38 -2.33 -0.74
C LEU A 130 -8.60 -2.98 -2.10
N VAL A 131 -7.67 -3.81 -2.53
CA VAL A 131 -7.74 -4.48 -3.83
C VAL A 131 -7.48 -5.98 -3.68
N ILE A 132 -8.06 -6.77 -4.59
CA ILE A 132 -7.86 -8.20 -4.71
C ILE A 132 -7.36 -8.52 -6.12
N VAL A 133 -6.32 -9.33 -6.21
CA VAL A 133 -5.77 -9.76 -7.51
C VAL A 133 -6.78 -10.68 -8.21
N ALA A 134 -7.38 -10.19 -9.26
CA ALA A 134 -8.41 -10.88 -10.02
C ALA A 134 -7.92 -11.34 -11.41
N ASP A 135 -6.80 -10.79 -11.86
CA ASP A 135 -6.12 -11.17 -13.09
C ASP A 135 -4.65 -10.75 -13.05
N HIS A 136 -3.86 -11.13 -14.04
CA HIS A 136 -2.48 -10.71 -14.21
C HIS A 136 -2.27 -10.03 -15.56
N LYS A 137 -1.47 -8.96 -15.55
CA LYS A 137 -0.93 -8.39 -16.78
C LYS A 137 0.01 -9.40 -17.42
N ALA A 138 -0.09 -9.59 -18.72
CA ALA A 138 0.83 -10.47 -19.43
C ALA A 138 2.26 -9.88 -19.41
N ASP A 139 3.25 -10.65 -19.00
CA ASP A 139 4.66 -10.24 -18.85
C ASP A 139 5.24 -9.59 -20.10
N ARG A 140 4.82 -10.03 -21.28
CA ARG A 140 5.24 -9.42 -22.57
C ARG A 140 4.79 -7.96 -22.75
N HIS A 141 3.86 -7.48 -21.93
CA HIS A 141 3.32 -6.13 -21.98
C HIS A 141 3.82 -5.26 -20.83
N THR A 142 4.57 -5.85 -19.90
CA THR A 142 5.12 -5.15 -18.74
C THR A 142 6.61 -4.85 -18.94
N ASP A 143 7.18 -4.10 -17.98
CA ASP A 143 8.61 -3.83 -17.89
C ASP A 143 9.40 -5.11 -17.56
N LYS A 144 10.74 -5.00 -17.43
CA LYS A 144 11.62 -6.14 -17.15
C LYS A 144 11.39 -6.78 -15.79
N THR A 145 10.78 -6.06 -14.86
CA THR A 145 10.46 -6.54 -13.51
C THR A 145 9.05 -7.10 -13.42
N ASN A 146 8.29 -7.06 -14.53
CA ASN A 146 6.88 -7.46 -14.58
C ASN A 146 6.00 -6.69 -13.59
N THR A 147 6.30 -5.43 -13.34
CA THR A 147 5.60 -4.60 -12.35
C THR A 147 4.56 -3.67 -13.01
N TYR A 148 4.93 -2.99 -14.08
CA TYR A 148 4.07 -2.01 -14.73
C TYR A 148 4.10 -2.11 -16.25
N MET A 149 3.08 -1.56 -16.89
CA MET A 149 3.05 -1.35 -18.35
C MET A 149 3.32 0.12 -18.64
N ASN A 150 4.27 0.43 -19.54
CA ASN A 150 4.49 1.81 -19.99
C ASN A 150 3.36 2.28 -20.90
N ILE A 151 2.73 3.38 -20.55
CA ILE A 151 1.70 4.06 -21.37
C ILE A 151 2.07 5.53 -21.46
N ASN A 152 2.61 5.97 -22.60
CA ASN A 152 2.99 7.36 -22.85
C ASN A 152 3.90 7.92 -21.74
N ASP A 153 4.96 7.20 -21.43
CA ASP A 153 5.96 7.52 -20.41
C ASP A 153 5.42 7.55 -18.96
N LYS A 154 4.26 6.92 -18.73
CA LYS A 154 3.69 6.69 -17.41
C LYS A 154 3.65 5.20 -17.07
N ALA A 155 3.80 4.89 -15.78
CA ALA A 155 3.73 3.53 -15.26
C ALA A 155 2.29 3.15 -14.90
N ASN A 156 1.62 2.35 -15.74
CA ASN A 156 0.37 1.72 -15.39
C ASN A 156 0.63 0.47 -14.54
N VAL A 157 0.68 0.65 -13.24
CA VAL A 157 0.96 -0.41 -12.25
C VAL A 157 -0.25 -1.32 -12.10
N MET A 158 -1.45 -0.74 -12.02
CA MET A 158 -2.70 -1.43 -11.70
C MET A 158 -3.74 -1.22 -12.79
N GLU A 159 -4.44 -2.30 -13.16
CA GLU A 159 -5.57 -2.26 -14.10
C GLU A 159 -6.83 -2.76 -13.39
N PHE A 160 -7.92 -2.00 -13.44
CA PHE A 160 -9.17 -2.37 -12.80
C PHE A 160 -9.99 -3.35 -13.65
N ILE A 161 -10.60 -4.35 -12.99
CA ILE A 161 -11.60 -5.21 -13.61
C ILE A 161 -12.97 -4.53 -13.46
N VAL A 162 -13.68 -4.35 -14.58
CA VAL A 162 -14.90 -3.54 -14.62
C VAL A 162 -16.06 -4.24 -15.36
N ASP A 163 -17.27 -3.77 -15.15
CA ASP A 163 -18.38 -3.93 -16.10
C ASP A 163 -18.43 -2.69 -16.99
N SER A 164 -17.87 -2.77 -18.19
CA SER A 164 -17.77 -1.63 -19.10
C SER A 164 -19.12 -1.04 -19.54
N ASN A 165 -20.22 -1.77 -19.34
CA ASN A 165 -21.58 -1.26 -19.60
C ASN A 165 -22.04 -0.28 -18.49
N LYS A 166 -21.48 -0.40 -17.29
CA LYS A 166 -21.80 0.41 -16.11
C LYS A 166 -20.71 1.36 -15.71
N LEU A 167 -19.52 1.23 -16.33
CA LEU A 167 -18.34 2.03 -15.99
C LEU A 167 -18.66 3.52 -16.11
N ASN A 168 -18.21 4.28 -15.09
CA ASN A 168 -18.25 5.74 -15.09
C ASN A 168 -17.82 6.29 -16.46
N ASN A 169 -18.64 7.16 -17.04
CA ASN A 169 -18.46 7.58 -18.42
C ASN A 169 -17.12 8.31 -18.66
N THR A 170 -16.67 9.11 -17.71
CA THR A 170 -15.38 9.82 -17.84
C THR A 170 -14.22 8.83 -17.84
N ALA A 171 -14.20 7.89 -16.89
CA ALA A 171 -13.19 6.85 -16.84
C ALA A 171 -13.18 5.98 -18.10
N LYS A 172 -14.38 5.68 -18.64
CA LYS A 172 -14.53 4.92 -19.88
C LYS A 172 -13.95 5.64 -21.09
N VAL A 173 -14.29 6.93 -21.28
CA VAL A 173 -13.82 7.73 -22.41
C VAL A 173 -12.31 8.00 -22.31
N MET A 174 -11.81 8.26 -21.11
CA MET A 174 -10.40 8.53 -20.87
C MET A 174 -9.53 7.25 -20.79
N GLY A 175 -10.14 6.06 -20.71
CA GLY A 175 -9.42 4.81 -20.53
C GLY A 175 -8.70 4.70 -19.17
N ASN A 176 -9.12 5.50 -18.16
CA ASN A 176 -8.35 5.67 -16.95
C ASN A 176 -9.27 5.90 -15.73
N VAL A 177 -9.18 5.00 -14.75
CA VAL A 177 -9.96 5.05 -13.51
C VAL A 177 -9.55 6.22 -12.60
N ASN A 178 -8.39 6.82 -12.83
CA ASN A 178 -7.96 8.04 -12.13
C ASN A 178 -8.97 9.20 -12.21
N TYR A 179 -9.93 9.14 -13.11
CA TYR A 179 -11.00 10.14 -13.25
C TYR A 179 -12.26 9.82 -12.45
N ILE A 180 -12.25 8.81 -11.60
CA ILE A 180 -13.32 8.49 -10.66
C ILE A 180 -12.92 9.03 -9.29
N SER A 181 -13.86 9.72 -8.61
CA SER A 181 -13.62 10.26 -7.27
C SER A 181 -13.21 9.16 -6.28
N GLY A 182 -12.14 9.41 -5.55
CA GLY A 182 -11.53 8.47 -4.62
C GLY A 182 -10.40 7.61 -5.22
N PHE A 183 -10.17 7.70 -6.55
CA PHE A 183 -9.12 6.95 -7.25
C PHE A 183 -8.07 7.85 -7.91
N GLU A 184 -8.16 9.16 -7.65
CA GLU A 184 -7.22 10.15 -8.18
C GLU A 184 -5.85 10.03 -7.52
N GLY A 185 -4.83 10.48 -8.23
CA GLY A 185 -3.46 10.56 -7.73
C GLY A 185 -2.57 9.43 -8.21
N GLN A 186 -1.31 9.51 -7.83
CA GLN A 186 -0.30 8.51 -8.12
C GLN A 186 -0.34 7.40 -7.07
N ILE A 187 -0.10 6.16 -7.47
CA ILE A 187 0.14 5.07 -6.54
C ILE A 187 1.54 5.26 -5.96
N ILE A 188 1.63 5.45 -4.64
CA ILE A 188 2.90 5.64 -3.93
C ILE A 188 3.27 4.45 -3.05
N TYR A 189 2.30 3.59 -2.72
CA TYR A 189 2.54 2.43 -1.86
C TYR A 189 1.55 1.31 -2.16
N ILE A 190 2.07 0.07 -2.14
CA ILE A 190 1.29 -1.17 -2.26
C ILE A 190 1.77 -2.11 -1.17
N GLU A 191 0.87 -2.53 -0.29
CA GLU A 191 1.14 -3.39 0.86
C GLU A 191 0.27 -4.64 0.80
N GLU A 192 0.86 -5.83 0.94
CA GLU A 192 0.09 -7.07 1.01
C GLU A 192 -0.62 -7.17 2.37
N VAL A 193 -1.93 -7.49 2.33
CA VAL A 193 -2.75 -7.69 3.52
C VAL A 193 -2.77 -9.18 3.85
N ASN A 194 -2.10 -9.56 4.93
CA ASN A 194 -2.14 -10.93 5.47
C ASN A 194 -3.36 -11.04 6.41
N GLU A 195 -4.24 -11.99 6.13
CA GLU A 195 -5.37 -12.37 7.02
C GLU A 195 -4.98 -13.51 7.94
#